data_c622f7c726c1eb2d13bb61de84675d5c
#
_entry.id   c622f7c726c1eb2d13bb61de84675d5c
#
_cell.length_a   1.000
_cell.length_b   1.000
_cell.length_c   1.000
_cell.angle_alpha   90.00
_cell.angle_beta   90.00
_cell.angle_gamma   90.00
#
_symmetry.space_group_name_H-M   'P 1'
#
loop_
_entity.id
_entity.type
_entity.pdbx_description
1 polymer ?
#
loop_
_entity_poly.entity_id
_entity_poly.type
_entity_poly.pdbx_seq_one_letter_code
_entity_poly.pdbx_strand_id
1 'polypeptide(L)'
;MGEEVAMQFSSITYRHQIPNPKWYNPFNKRSGAGISQLDLTLSEGQIVGLVGTNGAGKTTLLRMMSGILPLQEGDVSLHGKGIEIDELRSKVGFMPEQVRWSSQLTIRQTMAEFALLRGCSLESSLELLGIVGLKNRIDSSLESLSQGMRQRLSLGIALLGTPSILVLDEPFNGMDPVAIDAFKRLLRSLSSKGITIVISSHHLSELDHLVDTIALLHRGQLLAHGTTESLQSSLGFEQMTEVVVDKELTEATLESLNILEHVATGNEYRYVIEAGQPDLLEMLLEQQYRVSTWRIIPPTLIELLCAATGMDRDSIGMDVEQSNMVPLRTIGGEEE
;
A
#
# COMPACT_ATOMS: atom_id res chain seq x y z
N MET A 1 -11.96 22.75 9.83
CA MET A 1 -13.00 22.01 9.10
C MET A 1 -12.74 20.56 9.48
N GLY A 2 -13.76 19.86 10.06
CA GLY A 2 -13.59 18.44 10.36
C GLY A 2 -13.40 17.67 9.04
N GLU A 3 -12.53 16.68 9.04
CA GLU A 3 -12.37 15.77 7.89
C GLU A 3 -13.69 15.00 7.72
N GLU A 4 -14.25 15.03 6.51
CA GLU A 4 -15.45 14.25 6.19
C GLU A 4 -15.07 12.79 6.02
N VAL A 5 -15.86 11.89 6.64
CA VAL A 5 -15.61 10.46 6.59
C VAL A 5 -16.14 9.87 5.29
N ALA A 6 -15.26 9.30 4.47
CA ALA A 6 -15.63 8.59 3.25
C ALA A 6 -16.17 7.19 3.56
N MET A 7 -15.41 6.41 4.35
CA MET A 7 -15.78 5.04 4.72
C MET A 7 -15.32 4.73 6.14
N GLN A 8 -16.14 3.99 6.88
CA GLN A 8 -15.79 3.51 8.22
C GLN A 8 -16.17 2.05 8.37
N PHE A 9 -15.23 1.29 8.88
CA PHE A 9 -15.40 -0.09 9.32
C PHE A 9 -15.39 -0.14 10.85
N SER A 10 -16.34 -0.89 11.42
CA SER A 10 -16.47 -1.05 12.86
C SER A 10 -16.45 -2.54 13.21
N SER A 11 -15.39 -2.96 13.91
CA SER A 11 -15.18 -4.32 14.43
C SER A 11 -15.36 -5.43 13.39
N ILE A 12 -14.91 -5.17 12.15
CA ILE A 12 -15.09 -6.11 11.06
C ILE A 12 -14.26 -7.38 11.25
N THR A 13 -14.89 -8.53 10.99
CA THR A 13 -14.24 -9.84 11.04
C THR A 13 -14.54 -10.63 9.77
N TYR A 14 -13.52 -11.32 9.27
CA TYR A 14 -13.62 -12.28 8.18
C TYR A 14 -12.60 -13.40 8.36
N ARG A 15 -13.03 -14.65 8.24
CA ARG A 15 -12.18 -15.84 8.28
C ARG A 15 -12.37 -16.69 7.03
N HIS A 16 -11.27 -16.97 6.35
CA HIS A 16 -11.31 -17.90 5.22
C HIS A 16 -11.73 -19.30 5.68
N GLN A 17 -12.61 -19.93 4.91
CA GLN A 17 -13.05 -21.30 5.14
C GLN A 17 -12.13 -22.25 4.34
N ILE A 18 -11.23 -22.95 5.03
CA ILE A 18 -10.27 -23.85 4.43
C ILE A 18 -10.83 -25.27 4.47
N PRO A 19 -10.88 -26.02 3.34
CA PRO A 19 -11.28 -27.40 3.34
C PRO A 19 -10.43 -28.23 4.33
N ASN A 20 -11.08 -28.99 5.19
CA ASN A 20 -10.46 -29.89 6.15
C ASN A 20 -11.25 -31.21 6.17
N PRO A 21 -11.21 -31.97 5.06
CA PRO A 21 -12.03 -33.16 4.92
C PRO A 21 -11.64 -34.20 5.98
N LYS A 22 -12.66 -34.76 6.63
CA LYS A 22 -12.53 -35.89 7.55
C LYS A 22 -13.23 -37.09 6.91
N TRP A 23 -12.76 -38.32 7.22
CA TRP A 23 -13.33 -39.54 6.64
C TRP A 23 -14.87 -39.66 6.82
N TYR A 24 -15.40 -39.11 7.92
CA TYR A 24 -16.84 -39.08 8.23
C TYR A 24 -17.55 -37.79 7.77
N ASN A 25 -16.81 -36.76 7.36
CA ASN A 25 -17.35 -35.51 6.85
C ASN A 25 -16.41 -34.88 5.78
N PRO A 26 -16.56 -35.27 4.52
CA PRO A 26 -15.71 -34.77 3.43
C PRO A 26 -15.88 -33.26 3.16
N PHE A 27 -16.98 -32.63 3.60
CA PHE A 27 -17.25 -31.20 3.45
C PHE A 27 -16.81 -30.36 4.67
N ASN A 28 -16.15 -30.99 5.63
CA ASN A 28 -15.68 -30.29 6.81
C ASN A 28 -14.69 -29.19 6.42
N LYS A 29 -14.82 -28.03 7.08
CA LYS A 29 -13.98 -26.85 6.88
C LYS A 29 -13.38 -26.44 8.22
N ARG A 30 -12.22 -25.82 8.21
CA ARG A 30 -11.63 -25.14 9.35
C ARG A 30 -11.52 -23.65 9.08
N SER A 31 -11.59 -22.85 10.13
CA SER A 31 -11.31 -21.41 10.06
C SER A 31 -9.83 -21.20 9.73
N GLY A 32 -9.56 -20.41 8.73
CA GLY A 32 -8.22 -19.99 8.32
C GLY A 32 -7.89 -18.58 8.76
N ALA A 33 -6.81 -18.04 8.21
CA ALA A 33 -6.43 -16.65 8.39
C ALA A 33 -7.50 -15.71 7.81
N GLY A 34 -7.47 -14.44 8.17
CA GLY A 34 -8.41 -13.43 7.71
C GLY A 34 -8.19 -12.10 8.41
N ILE A 35 -9.26 -11.36 8.64
CA ILE A 35 -9.32 -10.11 9.39
C ILE A 35 -10.04 -10.37 10.72
N SER A 36 -9.63 -9.71 11.79
CA SER A 36 -10.19 -9.89 13.13
C SER A 36 -10.39 -8.57 13.85
N GLN A 37 -11.65 -8.24 14.12
CA GLN A 37 -12.06 -7.07 14.92
C GLN A 37 -11.33 -5.78 14.50
N LEU A 38 -11.36 -5.48 13.21
CA LEU A 38 -10.65 -4.33 12.66
C LEU A 38 -11.58 -3.12 12.59
N ASP A 39 -11.11 -2.00 13.16
CA ASP A 39 -11.71 -0.68 13.05
C ASP A 39 -10.84 0.18 12.14
N LEU A 40 -11.43 0.82 11.12
CA LEU A 40 -10.69 1.70 10.20
C LEU A 40 -11.62 2.78 9.68
N THR A 41 -11.17 4.03 9.77
CA THR A 41 -11.87 5.19 9.23
C THR A 41 -11.03 5.83 8.13
N LEU A 42 -11.64 6.09 6.98
CA LEU A 42 -11.03 6.75 5.83
C LEU A 42 -11.67 8.11 5.63
N SER A 43 -10.87 9.16 5.48
CA SER A 43 -11.34 10.52 5.18
C SER A 43 -11.52 10.73 3.68
N GLU A 44 -12.38 11.68 3.28
CA GLU A 44 -12.62 11.97 1.86
C GLU A 44 -11.39 12.54 1.17
N GLY A 45 -11.16 12.08 -0.05
CA GLY A 45 -10.09 12.58 -0.91
C GLY A 45 -8.67 12.25 -0.45
N GLN A 46 -8.48 11.40 0.58
CA GLN A 46 -7.14 10.98 1.01
C GLN A 46 -6.64 9.75 0.23
N ILE A 47 -5.33 9.57 0.21
CA ILE A 47 -4.66 8.34 -0.24
C ILE A 47 -4.14 7.61 0.98
N VAL A 48 -4.64 6.40 1.24
CA VAL A 48 -4.25 5.55 2.36
C VAL A 48 -3.38 4.40 1.89
N GLY A 49 -2.18 4.29 2.44
CA GLY A 49 -1.29 3.15 2.22
C GLY A 49 -1.60 2.00 3.17
N LEU A 50 -1.97 0.84 2.65
CA LEU A 50 -2.15 -0.38 3.44
C LEU A 50 -0.84 -1.17 3.45
N VAL A 51 -0.15 -1.14 4.59
CA VAL A 51 1.18 -1.69 4.79
C VAL A 51 1.12 -2.91 5.72
N GLY A 52 1.91 -3.92 5.44
CA GLY A 52 2.00 -5.12 6.27
C GLY A 52 2.76 -6.24 5.56
N THR A 53 3.22 -7.22 6.33
CA THR A 53 3.93 -8.41 5.82
C THR A 53 3.04 -9.24 4.89
N ASN A 54 3.65 -10.20 4.18
CA ASN A 54 2.88 -11.17 3.39
C ASN A 54 1.98 -12.00 4.31
N GLY A 55 0.75 -12.22 3.88
CA GLY A 55 -0.26 -12.88 4.73
C GLY A 55 -0.83 -12.02 5.86
N ALA A 56 -0.46 -10.73 5.98
CA ALA A 56 -1.04 -9.83 6.97
C ALA A 56 -2.55 -9.61 6.82
N GLY A 57 -3.12 -9.93 5.65
CA GLY A 57 -4.55 -9.78 5.37
C GLY A 57 -4.89 -8.60 4.43
N LYS A 58 -3.89 -7.92 3.83
CA LYS A 58 -4.10 -6.75 2.96
C LYS A 58 -5.14 -7.02 1.86
N THR A 59 -4.89 -7.99 0.99
CA THR A 59 -5.83 -8.35 -0.10
C THR A 59 -7.21 -8.77 0.43
N THR A 60 -7.28 -9.42 1.60
CA THR A 60 -8.55 -9.78 2.23
C THR A 60 -9.32 -8.53 2.62
N LEU A 61 -8.67 -7.58 3.28
CA LEU A 61 -9.28 -6.30 3.67
C LEU A 61 -9.73 -5.51 2.43
N LEU A 62 -8.88 -5.38 1.40
CA LEU A 62 -9.23 -4.68 0.16
C LEU A 62 -10.46 -5.30 -0.53
N ARG A 63 -10.56 -6.64 -0.53
CA ARG A 63 -11.74 -7.34 -1.08
C ARG A 63 -13.01 -7.14 -0.24
N MET A 64 -12.88 -7.04 1.09
CA MET A 64 -13.99 -6.67 1.96
C MET A 64 -14.44 -5.22 1.69
N MET A 65 -13.49 -4.27 1.60
CA MET A 65 -13.74 -2.87 1.27
C MET A 65 -14.47 -2.70 -0.07
N SER A 66 -14.20 -3.60 -1.01
CA SER A 66 -14.81 -3.58 -2.35
C SER A 66 -16.12 -4.37 -2.44
N GLY A 67 -16.60 -4.94 -1.32
CA GLY A 67 -17.78 -5.79 -1.29
C GLY A 67 -17.62 -7.14 -1.99
N ILE A 68 -16.39 -7.52 -2.40
CA ILE A 68 -16.12 -8.83 -3.04
C ILE A 68 -16.22 -9.95 -2.01
N LEU A 69 -15.71 -9.71 -0.79
CA LEU A 69 -15.89 -10.60 0.35
C LEU A 69 -16.93 -10.01 1.30
N PRO A 70 -17.88 -10.83 1.79
CA PRO A 70 -18.88 -10.38 2.74
C PRO A 70 -18.24 -10.09 4.11
N LEU A 71 -18.82 -9.20 4.88
CA LEU A 71 -18.55 -9.09 6.30
C LEU A 71 -19.18 -10.30 7.00
N GLN A 72 -18.42 -10.99 7.84
CA GLN A 72 -18.96 -12.06 8.69
C GLN A 72 -19.46 -11.50 10.01
N GLU A 73 -18.78 -10.44 10.53
CA GLU A 73 -19.16 -9.69 11.70
C GLU A 73 -18.76 -8.23 11.51
N GLY A 74 -19.38 -7.33 12.26
CA GLY A 74 -19.14 -5.90 12.21
C GLY A 74 -19.92 -5.19 11.11
N ASP A 75 -19.73 -3.88 11.01
CA ASP A 75 -20.50 -2.99 10.15
C ASP A 75 -19.60 -2.14 9.25
N VAL A 76 -20.15 -1.72 8.11
CA VAL A 76 -19.54 -0.74 7.22
C VAL A 76 -20.49 0.42 6.97
N SER A 77 -19.96 1.63 7.00
CA SER A 77 -20.70 2.83 6.61
C SER A 77 -19.94 3.61 5.54
N LEU A 78 -20.69 4.28 4.67
CA LEU A 78 -20.18 5.16 3.62
C LEU A 78 -20.81 6.54 3.85
N HIS A 79 -19.98 7.59 3.91
CA HIS A 79 -20.42 8.97 4.22
C HIS A 79 -21.35 9.04 5.45
N GLY A 80 -20.97 8.30 6.51
CA GLY A 80 -21.74 8.25 7.77
C GLY A 80 -23.07 7.47 7.73
N LYS A 81 -23.37 6.76 6.64
CA LYS A 81 -24.55 5.91 6.48
C LYS A 81 -24.17 4.45 6.34
N GLY A 82 -24.82 3.58 7.11
CA GLY A 82 -24.70 2.13 6.91
C GLY A 82 -25.04 1.75 5.49
N ILE A 83 -24.29 0.83 4.90
CA ILE A 83 -24.43 0.46 3.49
C ILE A 83 -24.47 -1.06 3.35
N GLU A 84 -25.37 -1.52 2.48
CA GLU A 84 -25.46 -2.93 2.09
C GLU A 84 -24.32 -3.29 1.10
N ILE A 85 -23.92 -4.57 1.10
CA ILE A 85 -22.77 -5.03 0.31
C ILE A 85 -22.93 -4.82 -1.20
N ASP A 86 -24.14 -4.93 -1.72
CA ASP A 86 -24.41 -4.75 -3.15
C ASP A 86 -24.34 -3.26 -3.54
N GLU A 87 -24.78 -2.38 -2.66
CA GLU A 87 -24.61 -0.94 -2.83
C GLU A 87 -23.15 -0.55 -2.72
N LEU A 88 -22.41 -1.12 -1.76
CA LEU A 88 -20.96 -0.91 -1.61
C LEU A 88 -20.20 -1.24 -2.89
N ARG A 89 -20.53 -2.37 -3.55
CA ARG A 89 -19.94 -2.74 -4.85
C ARG A 89 -20.16 -1.69 -5.93
N SER A 90 -21.26 -0.96 -5.90
CA SER A 90 -21.56 0.09 -6.88
C SER A 90 -20.75 1.38 -6.64
N LYS A 91 -20.36 1.65 -5.40
CA LYS A 91 -19.70 2.87 -4.95
C LYS A 91 -18.17 2.77 -4.91
N VAL A 92 -17.64 1.54 -4.88
CA VAL A 92 -16.20 1.28 -4.79
C VAL A 92 -15.68 0.73 -6.10
N GLY A 93 -14.64 1.36 -6.64
CA GLY A 93 -13.85 0.85 -7.75
C GLY A 93 -12.75 -0.06 -7.21
N PHE A 94 -12.59 -1.26 -7.78
CA PHE A 94 -11.56 -2.21 -7.36
C PHE A 94 -10.62 -2.55 -8.50
N MET A 95 -9.33 -2.43 -8.23
CA MET A 95 -8.25 -2.86 -9.10
C MET A 95 -7.50 -4.01 -8.43
N PRO A 96 -7.66 -5.26 -8.89
CA PRO A 96 -6.94 -6.41 -8.33
C PRO A 96 -5.48 -6.42 -8.79
N GLU A 97 -4.60 -7.07 -8.01
CA GLU A 97 -3.17 -7.25 -8.32
C GLU A 97 -2.95 -7.84 -9.72
N GLN A 98 -3.73 -8.87 -10.07
CA GLN A 98 -3.61 -9.55 -11.34
C GLN A 98 -4.97 -9.62 -12.06
N VAL A 99 -4.98 -9.18 -13.30
CA VAL A 99 -6.12 -9.35 -14.20
C VAL A 99 -5.71 -10.26 -15.35
N ARG A 100 -6.45 -11.36 -15.52
CA ARG A 100 -6.30 -12.23 -16.69
C ARG A 100 -7.14 -11.67 -17.82
N TRP A 101 -6.46 -11.01 -18.75
CA TRP A 101 -7.09 -10.44 -19.92
C TRP A 101 -7.29 -11.49 -21.02
N SER A 102 -8.41 -11.42 -21.75
CA SER A 102 -8.52 -12.14 -23.02
C SER A 102 -7.65 -11.44 -24.08
N SER A 103 -6.60 -12.11 -24.54
CA SER A 103 -5.65 -11.56 -25.48
C SER A 103 -6.26 -11.13 -26.82
N GLN A 104 -7.40 -11.70 -27.16
CA GLN A 104 -8.08 -11.45 -28.45
C GLN A 104 -8.92 -10.16 -28.46
N LEU A 105 -9.20 -9.56 -27.31
CA LEU A 105 -10.01 -8.35 -27.23
C LEU A 105 -9.15 -7.09 -27.44
N THR A 106 -9.80 -6.05 -27.94
CA THR A 106 -9.23 -4.69 -27.94
C THR A 106 -9.59 -3.95 -26.64
N ILE A 107 -8.90 -2.83 -26.36
CA ILE A 107 -9.25 -1.96 -25.23
C ILE A 107 -10.72 -1.53 -25.32
N ARG A 108 -11.19 -1.13 -26.48
CA ARG A 108 -12.61 -0.74 -26.72
C ARG A 108 -13.57 -1.84 -26.33
N GLN A 109 -13.33 -3.06 -26.78
CA GLN A 109 -14.20 -4.21 -26.49
C GLN A 109 -14.20 -4.52 -24.99
N THR A 110 -13.04 -4.52 -24.38
CA THR A 110 -12.91 -4.73 -22.93
C THR A 110 -13.65 -3.66 -22.12
N MET A 111 -13.45 -2.38 -22.47
CA MET A 111 -14.20 -1.31 -21.80
C MET A 111 -15.71 -1.43 -22.00
N ALA A 112 -16.16 -1.85 -23.18
CA ALA A 112 -17.58 -2.06 -23.45
C ALA A 112 -18.18 -3.19 -22.59
N GLU A 113 -17.47 -4.31 -22.42
CA GLU A 113 -17.92 -5.42 -21.56
C GLU A 113 -18.05 -4.97 -20.09
N PHE A 114 -17.03 -4.31 -19.55
CA PHE A 114 -17.07 -3.85 -18.16
C PHE A 114 -18.06 -2.70 -17.96
N ALA A 115 -18.23 -1.80 -18.95
CA ALA A 115 -19.23 -0.75 -18.88
C ALA A 115 -20.65 -1.34 -18.82
N LEU A 116 -20.93 -2.37 -19.63
CA LEU A 116 -22.21 -3.08 -19.59
C LEU A 116 -22.47 -3.70 -18.21
N LEU A 117 -21.48 -4.36 -17.62
CA LEU A 117 -21.58 -4.96 -16.29
C LEU A 117 -21.81 -3.92 -15.18
N ARG A 118 -21.29 -2.70 -15.35
CA ARG A 118 -21.46 -1.58 -14.43
C ARG A 118 -22.68 -0.71 -14.73
N GLY A 119 -23.46 -1.02 -15.77
CA GLY A 119 -24.60 -0.20 -16.20
C GLY A 119 -24.21 1.18 -16.73
N CYS A 120 -23.00 1.34 -17.24
CA CYS A 120 -22.47 2.59 -17.77
C CYS A 120 -22.64 2.64 -19.30
N SER A 121 -22.70 3.86 -19.87
CA SER A 121 -22.67 4.01 -21.32
C SER A 121 -21.27 3.73 -21.87
N LEU A 122 -21.19 3.23 -23.11
CA LEU A 122 -19.90 3.03 -23.77
C LEU A 122 -19.17 4.36 -23.95
N GLU A 123 -19.88 5.43 -24.27
CA GLU A 123 -19.31 6.75 -24.50
C GLU A 123 -18.58 7.25 -23.24
N SER A 124 -19.27 7.28 -22.08
CA SER A 124 -18.66 7.68 -20.81
C SER A 124 -17.49 6.79 -20.41
N SER A 125 -17.54 5.50 -20.72
CA SER A 125 -16.45 4.56 -20.42
C SER A 125 -15.20 4.84 -21.28
N LEU A 126 -15.37 5.23 -22.54
CA LEU A 126 -14.27 5.57 -23.42
C LEU A 126 -13.60 6.91 -23.05
N GLU A 127 -14.32 7.85 -22.43
CA GLU A 127 -13.74 9.09 -21.90
C GLU A 127 -12.71 8.79 -20.78
N LEU A 128 -12.95 7.77 -19.97
CA LEU A 128 -12.01 7.34 -18.93
C LEU A 128 -10.64 6.93 -19.51
N LEU A 129 -10.60 6.41 -20.74
CA LEU A 129 -9.34 6.11 -21.43
C LEU A 129 -8.49 7.37 -21.67
N GLY A 130 -9.13 8.53 -21.76
CA GLY A 130 -8.42 9.82 -21.78
C GLY A 130 -7.73 10.13 -20.45
N ILE A 131 -8.42 9.86 -19.34
CA ILE A 131 -7.90 10.08 -17.97
C ILE A 131 -6.68 9.19 -17.71
N VAL A 132 -6.76 7.90 -18.07
CA VAL A 132 -5.67 6.95 -17.85
C VAL A 132 -4.61 6.95 -18.96
N GLY A 133 -4.72 7.86 -19.95
CA GLY A 133 -3.73 8.05 -21.00
C GLY A 133 -3.69 6.95 -22.07
N LEU A 134 -4.83 6.26 -22.31
CA LEU A 134 -4.97 5.19 -23.31
C LEU A 134 -5.85 5.58 -24.51
N LYS A 135 -6.29 6.83 -24.62
CA LYS A 135 -7.19 7.31 -25.68
C LYS A 135 -6.69 6.96 -27.10
N ASN A 136 -5.38 7.09 -27.34
CA ASN A 136 -4.79 6.83 -28.65
C ASN A 136 -4.52 5.33 -28.94
N ARG A 137 -4.93 4.44 -28.03
CA ARG A 137 -4.72 2.99 -28.10
C ARG A 137 -6.02 2.20 -28.04
N ILE A 138 -7.17 2.87 -28.19
CA ILE A 138 -8.52 2.30 -28.02
C ILE A 138 -8.70 1.00 -28.83
N ASP A 139 -8.20 0.94 -30.06
CA ASP A 139 -8.34 -0.20 -30.96
C ASP A 139 -7.14 -1.17 -30.93
N SER A 140 -6.18 -0.95 -30.01
CA SER A 140 -5.07 -1.88 -29.79
C SER A 140 -5.54 -3.14 -29.09
N SER A 141 -4.97 -4.30 -29.48
CA SER A 141 -5.22 -5.57 -28.79
C SER A 141 -4.59 -5.55 -27.38
N LEU A 142 -5.21 -6.25 -26.43
CA LEU A 142 -4.68 -6.33 -25.07
C LEU A 142 -3.33 -7.03 -24.99
N GLU A 143 -3.04 -7.91 -25.94
CA GLU A 143 -1.75 -8.59 -26.04
C GLU A 143 -0.59 -7.62 -26.33
N SER A 144 -0.85 -6.56 -27.10
CA SER A 144 0.15 -5.56 -27.47
C SER A 144 0.47 -4.54 -26.35
N LEU A 145 -0.23 -4.59 -25.21
CA LEU A 145 -0.06 -3.64 -24.14
C LEU A 145 1.14 -3.98 -23.25
N SER A 146 1.96 -2.98 -22.92
CA SER A 146 2.93 -3.09 -21.84
C SER A 146 2.25 -3.30 -20.49
N GLN A 147 3.00 -3.75 -19.47
CA GLN A 147 2.46 -3.95 -18.13
C GLN A 147 1.87 -2.64 -17.59
N GLY A 148 2.58 -1.52 -17.69
CA GLY A 148 2.06 -0.22 -17.26
C GLY A 148 0.79 0.23 -18.00
N MET A 149 0.64 -0.12 -19.29
CA MET A 149 -0.61 0.14 -20.01
C MET A 149 -1.75 -0.75 -19.53
N ARG A 150 -1.47 -2.01 -19.18
CA ARG A 150 -2.46 -2.92 -18.58
C ARG A 150 -2.92 -2.42 -17.23
N GLN A 151 -2.02 -1.93 -16.37
CA GLN A 151 -2.35 -1.33 -15.08
C GLN A 151 -3.22 -0.07 -15.25
N ARG A 152 -2.90 0.79 -16.22
CA ARG A 152 -3.74 1.97 -16.56
C ARG A 152 -5.12 1.58 -17.06
N LEU A 153 -5.24 0.51 -17.86
CA LEU A 153 -6.54 -0.01 -18.29
C LEU A 153 -7.34 -0.55 -17.10
N SER A 154 -6.68 -1.29 -16.20
CA SER A 154 -7.29 -1.80 -14.98
C SER A 154 -7.84 -0.67 -14.10
N LEU A 155 -7.08 0.43 -13.95
CA LEU A 155 -7.55 1.63 -13.27
C LEU A 155 -8.74 2.28 -14.00
N GLY A 156 -8.70 2.35 -15.35
CA GLY A 156 -9.81 2.86 -16.14
C GLY A 156 -11.11 2.07 -15.92
N ILE A 157 -10.99 0.75 -15.79
CA ILE A 157 -12.13 -0.12 -15.46
C ILE A 157 -12.61 0.10 -14.01
N ALA A 158 -11.68 0.26 -13.07
CA ALA A 158 -12.03 0.56 -11.68
C ALA A 158 -12.76 1.90 -11.52
N LEU A 159 -12.52 2.85 -12.42
CA LEU A 159 -13.20 4.16 -12.47
C LEU A 159 -14.62 4.14 -13.08
N LEU A 160 -15.04 3.02 -13.67
CA LEU A 160 -16.40 2.88 -14.22
C LEU A 160 -17.46 3.07 -13.13
N GLY A 161 -18.49 3.85 -13.45
CA GLY A 161 -19.56 4.19 -12.52
C GLY A 161 -19.21 5.33 -11.56
N THR A 162 -18.13 6.04 -11.79
CA THR A 162 -17.69 7.21 -10.98
C THR A 162 -17.65 6.91 -9.47
N PRO A 163 -16.84 5.93 -9.04
CA PRO A 163 -16.75 5.56 -7.63
C PRO A 163 -16.21 6.71 -6.79
N SER A 164 -16.70 6.84 -5.55
CA SER A 164 -16.14 7.78 -4.56
C SER A 164 -14.88 7.23 -3.90
N ILE A 165 -14.69 5.92 -3.95
CA ILE A 165 -13.55 5.22 -3.36
C ILE A 165 -12.91 4.29 -4.39
N LEU A 166 -11.58 4.32 -4.47
CA LEU A 166 -10.78 3.37 -5.24
C LEU A 166 -9.95 2.50 -4.29
N VAL A 167 -9.99 1.20 -4.53
CA VAL A 167 -9.23 0.19 -3.80
C VAL A 167 -8.29 -0.49 -4.78
N LEU A 168 -6.98 -0.36 -4.58
CA LEU A 168 -5.94 -0.78 -5.51
C LEU A 168 -5.03 -1.80 -4.83
N ASP A 169 -5.02 -3.03 -5.34
CA ASP A 169 -4.19 -4.11 -4.82
C ASP A 169 -2.92 -4.23 -5.69
N GLU A 170 -1.76 -3.86 -5.12
CA GLU A 170 -0.43 -3.91 -5.75
C GLU A 170 -0.37 -3.24 -7.16
N PRO A 171 -0.84 -1.99 -7.33
CA PRO A 171 -1.04 -1.39 -8.66
C PRO A 171 0.25 -1.08 -9.41
N PHE A 172 1.41 -1.04 -8.74
CA PHE A 172 2.72 -0.73 -9.35
C PHE A 172 3.45 -1.96 -9.86
N ASN A 173 2.93 -3.16 -9.60
CA ASN A 173 3.59 -4.42 -9.89
C ASN A 173 3.99 -4.54 -11.37
N GLY A 174 5.29 -4.75 -11.63
CA GLY A 174 5.83 -4.93 -12.97
C GLY A 174 5.87 -3.67 -13.84
N MET A 175 5.75 -2.49 -13.23
CA MET A 175 5.94 -1.21 -13.92
C MET A 175 7.39 -0.73 -13.79
N ASP A 176 7.87 -0.02 -14.81
CA ASP A 176 9.15 0.69 -14.72
C ASP A 176 9.02 1.97 -13.87
N PRO A 177 10.14 2.53 -13.35
CA PRO A 177 10.09 3.71 -12.47
C PRO A 177 9.39 4.94 -13.08
N VAL A 178 9.54 5.16 -14.39
CA VAL A 178 8.92 6.30 -15.08
C VAL A 178 7.40 6.11 -15.15
N ALA A 179 6.96 4.87 -15.40
CA ALA A 179 5.55 4.53 -15.42
C ALA A 179 4.93 4.63 -14.00
N ILE A 180 5.65 4.21 -12.95
CA ILE A 180 5.23 4.36 -11.55
C ILE A 180 5.01 5.85 -11.22
N ASP A 181 5.95 6.71 -11.54
CA ASP A 181 5.83 8.15 -11.29
C ASP A 181 4.63 8.77 -12.01
N ALA A 182 4.40 8.39 -13.26
CA ALA A 182 3.25 8.85 -14.01
C ALA A 182 1.92 8.34 -13.41
N PHE A 183 1.91 7.12 -12.87
CA PHE A 183 0.75 6.54 -12.21
C PHE A 183 0.48 7.21 -10.86
N LYS A 184 1.51 7.48 -10.05
CA LYS A 184 1.42 8.25 -8.80
C LYS A 184 0.80 9.62 -9.03
N ARG A 185 1.25 10.37 -10.06
CA ARG A 185 0.65 11.67 -10.43
C ARG A 185 -0.83 11.55 -10.80
N LEU A 186 -1.20 10.48 -11.50
CA LEU A 186 -2.61 10.22 -11.82
C LEU A 186 -3.43 9.97 -10.57
N LEU A 187 -2.97 9.15 -9.63
CA LEU A 187 -3.65 8.88 -8.36
C LEU A 187 -3.81 10.17 -7.55
N ARG A 188 -2.77 11.00 -7.43
CA ARG A 188 -2.86 12.31 -6.78
C ARG A 188 -3.89 13.24 -7.46
N SER A 189 -3.96 13.23 -8.79
CA SER A 189 -4.98 13.99 -9.53
C SER A 189 -6.41 13.48 -9.27
N LEU A 190 -6.60 12.19 -9.05
CA LEU A 190 -7.91 11.63 -8.70
C LEU A 190 -8.30 11.98 -7.26
N SER A 191 -7.36 11.84 -6.31
CA SER A 191 -7.53 12.20 -4.91
C SER A 191 -7.89 13.69 -4.74
N SER A 192 -7.20 14.60 -5.45
CA SER A 192 -7.49 16.05 -5.42
C SER A 192 -8.88 16.40 -5.98
N LYS A 193 -9.55 15.48 -6.67
CA LYS A 193 -10.95 15.59 -7.13
C LYS A 193 -11.95 14.98 -6.17
N GLY A 194 -11.51 14.59 -4.95
CA GLY A 194 -12.36 14.05 -3.91
C GLY A 194 -12.49 12.52 -3.90
N ILE A 195 -11.76 11.79 -4.76
CA ILE A 195 -11.78 10.32 -4.73
C ILE A 195 -10.85 9.84 -3.62
N THR A 196 -11.38 9.09 -2.65
CA THR A 196 -10.58 8.43 -1.62
C THR A 196 -9.91 7.18 -2.20
N ILE A 197 -8.63 6.98 -1.94
CA ILE A 197 -7.85 5.88 -2.54
C ILE A 197 -7.23 5.05 -1.43
N VAL A 198 -7.42 3.74 -1.47
CA VAL A 198 -6.71 2.77 -0.63
C VAL A 198 -5.80 1.94 -1.52
N ILE A 199 -4.53 1.89 -1.19
CA ILE A 199 -3.51 1.25 -2.01
C ILE A 199 -2.66 0.31 -1.16
N SER A 200 -2.53 -0.96 -1.58
CA SER A 200 -1.53 -1.86 -1.02
C SER A 200 -0.26 -1.84 -1.87
N SER A 201 0.89 -1.96 -1.23
CA SER A 201 2.14 -2.32 -1.89
C SER A 201 3.02 -3.13 -0.94
N HIS A 202 3.78 -4.08 -1.50
CA HIS A 202 4.86 -4.77 -0.81
C HIS A 202 6.19 -4.02 -0.98
N HIS A 203 6.28 -3.12 -1.95
CA HIS A 203 7.40 -2.18 -2.13
C HIS A 203 7.08 -0.87 -1.43
N LEU A 204 7.46 -0.75 -0.16
CA LEU A 204 7.09 0.37 0.70
C LEU A 204 7.58 1.72 0.16
N SER A 205 8.76 1.75 -0.48
CA SER A 205 9.29 2.94 -1.16
C SER A 205 8.39 3.49 -2.27
N GLU A 206 7.51 2.65 -2.84
CA GLU A 206 6.53 3.11 -3.83
C GLU A 206 5.41 3.95 -3.20
N LEU A 207 5.11 3.73 -1.93
CA LEU A 207 4.11 4.47 -1.17
C LEU A 207 4.65 5.80 -0.62
N ASP A 208 5.98 5.91 -0.46
CA ASP A 208 6.62 7.13 0.02
C ASP A 208 6.20 8.33 -0.82
N HIS A 209 5.90 9.44 -0.17
CA HIS A 209 5.42 10.68 -0.77
C HIS A 209 4.10 10.58 -1.57
N LEU A 210 3.49 9.37 -1.67
CA LEU A 210 2.19 9.20 -2.31
C LEU A 210 1.04 9.20 -1.31
N VAL A 211 1.21 8.56 -0.16
CA VAL A 211 0.12 8.36 0.79
C VAL A 211 0.02 9.53 1.78
N ASP A 212 -1.19 9.83 2.22
CA ASP A 212 -1.46 10.84 3.24
C ASP A 212 -1.49 10.19 4.63
N THR A 213 -2.00 8.97 4.71
CA THR A 213 -2.01 8.16 5.93
C THR A 213 -1.63 6.71 5.63
N ILE A 214 -1.21 6.00 6.68
CA ILE A 214 -0.75 4.63 6.62
C ILE A 214 -1.58 3.79 7.58
N ALA A 215 -2.07 2.65 7.11
CA ALA A 215 -2.71 1.63 7.93
C ALA A 215 -1.77 0.41 8.02
N LEU A 216 -1.21 0.16 9.21
CA LEU A 216 -0.29 -0.94 9.47
C LEU A 216 -1.07 -2.20 9.84
N LEU A 217 -0.97 -3.22 9.01
CA LEU A 217 -1.69 -4.49 9.16
C LEU A 217 -0.73 -5.63 9.50
N HIS A 218 -1.06 -6.43 10.51
CA HIS A 218 -0.31 -7.62 10.86
C HIS A 218 -1.25 -8.74 11.32
N ARG A 219 -1.12 -9.92 10.73
CA ARG A 219 -1.92 -11.13 11.07
C ARG A 219 -3.42 -10.89 11.17
N GLY A 220 -3.95 -10.05 10.27
CA GLY A 220 -5.37 -9.72 10.21
C GLY A 220 -5.86 -8.68 11.22
N GLN A 221 -4.96 -8.00 11.90
CA GLN A 221 -5.26 -6.91 12.84
C GLN A 221 -4.66 -5.61 12.34
N LEU A 222 -5.36 -4.50 12.55
CA LEU A 222 -4.83 -3.17 12.37
C LEU A 222 -4.03 -2.79 13.63
N LEU A 223 -2.72 -2.59 13.47
CA LEU A 223 -1.84 -2.23 14.58
C LEU A 223 -1.86 -0.73 14.85
N ALA A 224 -1.86 0.07 13.77
CA ALA A 224 -1.89 1.53 13.85
C ALA A 224 -2.41 2.12 12.54
N HIS A 225 -3.00 3.32 12.60
CA HIS A 225 -3.45 4.10 11.46
C HIS A 225 -3.25 5.59 11.73
N GLY A 226 -2.68 6.31 10.78
CA GLY A 226 -2.44 7.74 10.89
C GLY A 226 -1.44 8.28 9.87
N THR A 227 -1.08 9.55 9.99
CA THR A 227 0.02 10.14 9.22
C THR A 227 1.36 9.57 9.70
N THR A 228 2.41 9.69 8.88
CA THR A 228 3.77 9.26 9.27
C THR A 228 4.20 9.87 10.60
N GLU A 229 3.92 11.16 10.80
CA GLU A 229 4.28 11.90 12.02
C GLU A 229 3.51 11.39 13.25
N SER A 230 2.21 11.11 13.09
CA SER A 230 1.40 10.57 14.20
C SER A 230 1.81 9.15 14.56
N LEU A 231 2.15 8.32 13.58
CA LEU A 231 2.66 6.97 13.79
C LEU A 231 4.04 7.00 14.45
N GLN A 232 4.93 7.87 14.00
CA GLN A 232 6.24 8.08 14.62
C GLN A 232 6.08 8.36 16.12
N SER A 233 5.24 9.33 16.46
CA SER A 233 5.00 9.70 17.85
C SER A 233 4.37 8.58 18.67
N SER A 234 3.38 7.86 18.11
CA SER A 234 2.65 6.79 18.82
C SER A 234 3.48 5.52 19.02
N LEU A 235 4.42 5.24 18.12
CA LEU A 235 5.32 4.08 18.18
C LEU A 235 6.61 4.38 18.94
N GLY A 236 6.77 5.59 19.47
CA GLY A 236 7.93 5.98 20.29
C GLY A 236 9.22 6.15 19.48
N PHE A 237 9.11 6.45 18.18
CA PHE A 237 10.28 6.81 17.40
C PHE A 237 10.82 8.16 17.83
N GLU A 238 12.09 8.18 18.17
CA GLU A 238 12.82 9.44 18.30
C GLU A 238 13.03 10.08 16.92
N GLN A 239 13.14 11.38 16.93
CA GLN A 239 13.36 12.16 15.72
C GLN A 239 14.75 11.86 15.18
N MET A 240 14.91 11.47 13.93
CA MET A 240 16.18 11.26 13.29
C MET A 240 16.62 12.53 12.55
N THR A 241 17.90 12.87 12.68
CA THR A 241 18.50 14.02 12.00
C THR A 241 19.64 13.56 11.09
N GLU A 242 19.59 13.93 9.83
CA GLU A 242 20.71 13.80 8.91
C GLU A 242 21.57 15.06 8.97
N VAL A 243 22.86 14.83 9.19
CA VAL A 243 23.87 15.89 9.22
C VAL A 243 24.98 15.53 8.23
N VAL A 244 25.34 16.49 7.37
CA VAL A 244 26.49 16.35 6.47
C VAL A 244 27.51 17.42 6.83
N VAL A 245 28.74 16.99 7.12
CA VAL A 245 29.85 17.85 7.54
C VAL A 245 31.09 17.67 6.64
N ASP A 246 31.96 18.65 6.64
CA ASP A 246 33.17 18.73 5.79
C ASP A 246 34.36 17.90 6.29
N LYS A 247 34.31 17.39 7.50
CA LYS A 247 35.36 16.56 8.13
C LYS A 247 34.72 15.54 9.05
N GLU A 248 35.42 14.43 9.29
CA GLU A 248 34.99 13.38 10.19
C GLU A 248 34.79 13.90 11.62
N LEU A 249 33.70 13.43 12.27
CA LEU A 249 33.44 13.76 13.67
C LEU A 249 34.53 13.15 14.56
N THR A 250 34.95 13.87 15.61
CA THR A 250 35.92 13.34 16.58
C THR A 250 35.35 12.17 17.37
N GLU A 251 36.20 11.25 17.84
CA GLU A 251 35.76 10.11 18.65
C GLU A 251 34.92 10.55 19.86
N ALA A 252 35.28 11.63 20.52
CA ALA A 252 34.53 12.19 21.65
C ALA A 252 33.13 12.64 21.24
N THR A 253 32.97 13.21 20.02
CA THR A 253 31.67 13.59 19.47
C THR A 253 30.87 12.36 19.08
N LEU A 254 31.51 11.36 18.45
CA LEU A 254 30.87 10.10 18.06
C LEU A 254 30.33 9.32 19.28
N GLU A 255 31.09 9.26 20.37
CA GLU A 255 30.67 8.61 21.63
C GLU A 255 29.50 9.33 22.32
N SER A 256 29.34 10.62 22.09
CA SER A 256 28.26 11.42 22.70
C SER A 256 26.96 11.35 21.92
N LEU A 257 26.98 10.80 20.69
CA LEU A 257 25.86 10.76 19.77
C LEU A 257 25.39 9.32 19.52
N ASN A 258 24.08 9.11 19.45
CA ASN A 258 23.52 7.84 19.00
C ASN A 258 23.46 7.82 17.46
N ILE A 259 24.54 7.35 16.82
CA ILE A 259 24.69 7.33 15.38
C ILE A 259 24.10 6.04 14.82
N LEU A 260 23.10 6.17 13.96
CA LEU A 260 22.41 5.05 13.30
C LEU A 260 23.08 4.66 11.98
N GLU A 261 23.59 5.64 11.26
CA GLU A 261 24.25 5.45 9.96
C GLU A 261 25.39 6.46 9.78
N HIS A 262 26.50 6.01 9.20
CA HIS A 262 27.63 6.85 8.82
C HIS A 262 28.12 6.47 7.42
N VAL A 263 28.25 7.46 6.54
CA VAL A 263 28.77 7.30 5.18
C VAL A 263 29.74 8.42 4.86
N ALA A 264 30.96 8.06 4.42
CA ALA A 264 31.95 9.01 3.91
C ALA A 264 31.91 9.02 2.38
N THR A 265 31.78 10.19 1.76
CA THR A 265 31.77 10.35 0.30
C THR A 265 32.70 11.51 -0.08
N GLY A 266 33.90 11.20 -0.53
CA GLY A 266 34.90 12.21 -0.84
C GLY A 266 35.32 13.01 0.39
N ASN A 267 35.06 14.32 0.41
CA ASN A 267 35.34 15.21 1.55
C ASN A 267 34.09 15.51 2.38
N GLU A 268 33.03 14.77 2.22
CA GLU A 268 31.79 14.96 2.97
C GLU A 268 31.47 13.71 3.81
N TYR A 269 31.08 13.94 5.05
CA TYR A 269 30.72 12.92 6.02
C TYR A 269 29.24 13.07 6.38
N ARG A 270 28.46 12.07 6.03
CA ARG A 270 27.02 12.00 6.31
C ARG A 270 26.79 11.15 7.54
N TYR A 271 26.06 11.68 8.50
CA TYR A 271 25.64 10.99 9.71
C TYR A 271 24.12 11.03 9.82
N VAL A 272 23.50 9.92 10.17
CA VAL A 272 22.11 9.84 10.63
C VAL A 272 22.16 9.61 12.13
N ILE A 273 21.60 10.54 12.88
CA ILE A 273 21.69 10.59 14.33
C ILE A 273 20.29 10.53 14.89
N GLU A 274 20.06 9.66 15.87
CA GLU A 274 18.81 9.64 16.63
C GLU A 274 18.75 10.90 17.49
N ALA A 275 17.72 11.69 17.30
CA ALA A 275 17.66 13.02 17.87
C ALA A 275 17.21 13.01 19.33
N GLY A 276 17.83 13.83 20.08
CA GLY A 276 17.55 14.17 21.46
C GLY A 276 18.48 15.28 21.95
N GLN A 277 19.36 15.79 21.08
CA GLN A 277 20.30 16.83 21.46
C GLN A 277 19.95 18.15 20.77
N PRO A 278 19.15 19.02 21.41
CA PRO A 278 18.77 20.33 20.85
C PRO A 278 19.99 21.19 20.51
N ASP A 279 21.12 20.95 21.20
CA ASP A 279 22.34 21.75 21.06
C ASP A 279 23.33 21.16 20.06
N LEU A 280 23.00 20.06 19.36
CA LEU A 280 23.94 19.38 18.43
C LEU A 280 24.47 20.33 17.34
N LEU A 281 23.60 21.13 16.76
CA LEU A 281 24.00 22.07 15.71
C LEU A 281 24.97 23.13 16.28
N GLU A 282 24.68 23.67 17.47
CA GLU A 282 25.57 24.61 18.17
C GLU A 282 26.91 23.96 18.47
N MET A 283 26.90 22.74 19.01
CA MET A 283 28.13 21.99 19.32
C MET A 283 29.01 21.79 18.07
N LEU A 284 28.40 21.41 16.93
CA LEU A 284 29.16 21.24 15.68
C LEU A 284 29.74 22.56 15.17
N LEU A 285 28.99 23.65 15.25
CA LEU A 285 29.46 24.98 14.85
C LEU A 285 30.59 25.49 15.78
N GLU A 286 30.50 25.28 17.10
CA GLU A 286 31.52 25.63 18.05
C GLU A 286 32.81 24.84 17.80
N GLN A 287 32.72 23.57 17.40
CA GLN A 287 33.87 22.73 17.02
C GLN A 287 34.37 23.01 15.59
N GLN A 288 33.89 24.07 14.96
CA GLN A 288 34.28 24.52 13.61
C GLN A 288 34.03 23.48 12.52
N TYR A 289 32.98 22.70 12.64
CA TYR A 289 32.46 21.89 11.53
C TYR A 289 31.67 22.77 10.56
N ARG A 290 31.87 22.55 9.27
CA ARG A 290 31.04 23.18 8.25
C ARG A 290 29.87 22.24 7.93
N VAL A 291 28.68 22.56 8.43
CA VAL A 291 27.48 21.81 8.19
C VAL A 291 26.90 22.21 6.81
N SER A 292 26.90 21.29 5.85
CA SER A 292 26.36 21.50 4.51
C SER A 292 24.88 21.08 4.40
N THR A 293 24.48 20.11 5.22
CA THR A 293 23.07 19.65 5.29
C THR A 293 22.69 19.41 6.74
N TRP A 294 21.50 19.87 7.07
CA TRP A 294 20.81 19.58 8.32
C TRP A 294 19.34 19.37 8.00
N ARG A 295 18.86 18.15 8.16
CA ARG A 295 17.45 17.86 7.94
C ARG A 295 16.94 16.79 8.88
N ILE A 296 15.67 16.92 9.28
CA ILE A 296 14.94 15.88 9.99
C ILE A 296 14.52 14.83 8.97
N ILE A 297 14.80 13.57 9.27
CA ILE A 297 14.40 12.42 8.44
C ILE A 297 13.22 11.74 9.12
N PRO A 298 12.07 11.60 8.45
CA PRO A 298 11.00 10.77 8.96
C PRO A 298 11.42 9.29 8.91
N PRO A 299 10.90 8.43 9.82
CA PRO A 299 11.11 7.00 9.74
C PRO A 299 10.54 6.45 8.43
N THR A 300 11.22 5.47 7.87
CA THR A 300 10.71 4.74 6.70
C THR A 300 9.52 3.89 7.08
N LEU A 301 8.68 3.53 6.11
CA LEU A 301 7.53 2.63 6.33
C LEU A 301 7.96 1.25 6.86
N ILE A 302 9.17 0.80 6.51
CA ILE A 302 9.75 -0.45 7.06
C ILE A 302 10.02 -0.29 8.55
N GLU A 303 10.62 0.81 8.97
CA GLU A 303 10.91 1.07 10.39
C GLU A 303 9.62 1.17 11.22
N LEU A 304 8.62 1.87 10.71
CA LEU A 304 7.30 1.92 11.34
C LEU A 304 6.68 0.52 11.48
N LEU A 305 6.81 -0.33 10.45
CA LEU A 305 6.30 -1.70 10.50
C LEU A 305 7.10 -2.56 11.49
N CYS A 306 8.43 -2.45 11.52
CA CYS A 306 9.29 -3.13 12.49
C CYS A 306 8.88 -2.78 13.93
N ALA A 307 8.74 -1.49 14.23
CA ALA A 307 8.35 -1.04 15.56
C ALA A 307 6.95 -1.50 15.96
N ALA A 308 5.99 -1.40 15.04
CA ALA A 308 4.61 -1.82 15.32
C ALA A 308 4.46 -3.34 15.52
N THR A 309 5.32 -4.14 14.87
CA THR A 309 5.25 -5.61 14.95
C THR A 309 6.23 -6.21 15.96
N GLY A 310 7.25 -5.47 16.40
CA GLY A 310 8.38 -5.99 17.17
C GLY A 310 9.31 -6.91 16.39
N MET A 311 9.21 -6.92 15.06
CA MET A 311 10.05 -7.73 14.16
C MET A 311 11.24 -6.92 13.68
N ASP A 312 12.39 -7.58 13.44
CA ASP A 312 13.54 -6.95 12.80
C ASP A 312 13.38 -6.87 11.27
N ARG A 313 14.23 -6.07 10.61
CA ARG A 313 14.19 -5.87 9.15
C ARG A 313 14.39 -7.17 8.38
N ASP A 314 15.28 -8.05 8.87
CA ASP A 314 15.62 -9.30 8.22
C ASP A 314 14.44 -10.28 8.26
N SER A 315 13.74 -10.34 9.39
CA SER A 315 12.52 -11.14 9.54
C SER A 315 11.38 -10.66 8.63
N ILE A 316 11.21 -9.36 8.47
CA ILE A 316 10.24 -8.79 7.52
C ILE A 316 10.64 -9.10 6.07
N GLY A 317 11.94 -9.03 5.75
CA GLY A 317 12.47 -9.40 4.44
C GLY A 317 12.30 -10.89 4.12
N MET A 318 12.58 -11.77 5.07
CA MET A 318 12.41 -13.23 4.90
C MET A 318 10.96 -13.65 4.70
N ASP A 319 10.00 -13.00 5.35
CA ASP A 319 8.56 -13.22 5.09
C ASP A 319 8.18 -12.88 3.64
N VAL A 320 8.90 -11.94 3.00
CA VAL A 320 8.74 -11.61 1.57
C VAL A 320 9.34 -12.70 0.68
N GLU A 321 10.51 -13.25 1.01
CA GLU A 321 11.19 -14.27 0.21
C GLU A 321 10.56 -15.66 0.35
N GLN A 322 10.14 -16.06 1.54
CA GLN A 322 9.55 -17.40 1.78
C GLN A 322 8.19 -17.60 1.12
N SER A 323 7.42 -16.53 0.86
CA SER A 323 6.15 -16.68 0.15
C SER A 323 6.33 -16.86 -1.37
N ASN A 324 7.52 -16.63 -1.91
CA ASN A 324 7.88 -16.90 -3.31
C ASN A 324 8.49 -18.30 -3.52
N MET A 325 8.87 -19.01 -2.46
CA MET A 325 9.31 -20.38 -2.55
C MET A 325 8.11 -21.32 -2.60
N VAL A 326 7.69 -21.69 -3.79
CA VAL A 326 6.92 -22.93 -4.01
C VAL A 326 7.78 -24.06 -3.48
N PRO A 327 7.33 -24.88 -2.49
CA PRO A 327 8.10 -26.02 -2.06
C PRO A 327 8.29 -26.91 -3.28
N LEU A 328 9.53 -27.09 -3.69
CA LEU A 328 9.92 -28.13 -4.64
C LEU A 328 9.43 -29.46 -4.04
N ARG A 329 8.33 -29.98 -4.56
CA ARG A 329 7.98 -31.35 -4.37
C ARG A 329 9.17 -32.14 -4.87
N THR A 330 9.85 -32.80 -3.96
CA THR A 330 10.85 -33.80 -4.27
C THR A 330 10.16 -34.83 -5.15
N ILE A 331 10.40 -34.73 -6.45
CA ILE A 331 10.21 -35.84 -7.38
C ILE A 331 11.44 -36.71 -7.13
N GLY A 332 11.36 -37.46 -6.07
CA GLY A 332 12.30 -38.48 -5.71
C GLY A 332 11.66 -39.81 -6.04
N GLY A 333 12.19 -40.38 -7.10
CA GLY A 333 11.94 -41.72 -7.54
C GLY A 333 12.17 -42.74 -6.44
N GLU A 334 11.24 -43.63 -6.40
CA GLU A 334 11.47 -45.01 -5.96
C GLU A 334 12.37 -45.66 -6.98
N GLU A 335 13.42 -46.26 -6.51
CA GLU A 335 13.96 -47.51 -7.05
C GLU A 335 14.56 -48.29 -5.89
N GLU A 336 13.97 -49.38 -5.65
CA GLU A 336 14.18 -50.73 -5.11
C GLU A 336 13.41 -51.07 -3.84
#